data_7bcfea7a5a9708af933c8de6399c844e
#
_entry.id   7bcfea7a5a9708af933c8de6399c844e
#
_cell.length_a   1.000
_cell.length_b   1.000
_cell.length_c   1.000
_cell.angle_alpha   90.00
_cell.angle_beta   90.00
_cell.angle_gamma   90.00
#
_symmetry.space_group_name_H-M   'P 1'
#
loop_
_entity.id
_entity.type
_entity.pdbx_description
1 polymer ?
#
loop_
_entity_poly.entity_id
_entity_poly.type
_entity_poly.pdbx_seq_one_letter_code
_entity_poly.pdbx_strand_id
1 'polypeptide(L)'
;MVSTMLVTTLITGCSNTNTNESTATNTVVSETEQTTPVPEETSKESSETAEGETKIFIDDCGREVEIPVNITKVAPSGSVAQMILYATAPDKLACWAGKLGDEQKKYIDEKYQTLPITGQFYGKGDLNMEALIEAAPDVIIDLGDKKDGMEEDLDNIEEQTGIPTIFIKATVDSYSDMFTTLGELLGAEEQGKALAAYAKTTYEEAEKARNEIKDEDKLRVMFGTGETGLDCNAKGSIHCGVLEAVGVENAIEVAEVSNKGGGNTITMEEVLKADPDVILLEAEGPYEALREDPYWSGLRAIKDGSYYEIPYGPYHFLASPPSINQIIGIKWLGNLLYPELYPYDMVKELQSFYKLFWHYDLSEGEAKALLAHSTFKE
;
A
#
# COMPACT_ATOMS: atom_id res chain seq x y z
N MET A 1 -9.08 -48.97 -26.74
CA MET A 1 -7.92 -49.56 -27.47
C MET A 1 -6.66 -49.20 -26.71
N VAL A 2 -6.08 -50.21 -26.25
CA VAL A 2 -4.83 -50.37 -25.46
C VAL A 2 -3.65 -49.95 -26.28
N SER A 3 -2.66 -49.28 -25.69
CA SER A 3 -1.25 -49.65 -25.88
C SER A 3 -0.36 -49.04 -24.83
N THR A 4 0.07 -49.88 -23.95
CA THR A 4 1.12 -49.79 -22.98
C THR A 4 2.46 -49.93 -23.68
N MET A 5 3.48 -49.17 -23.34
CA MET A 5 4.86 -49.57 -23.54
C MET A 5 5.78 -49.11 -22.41
N LEU A 6 6.17 -50.08 -21.64
CA LEU A 6 7.18 -50.11 -20.58
C LEU A 6 8.55 -50.37 -21.22
N VAL A 7 9.59 -49.60 -20.90
CA VAL A 7 10.98 -50.03 -21.11
C VAL A 7 11.81 -49.69 -19.89
N THR A 8 12.21 -50.75 -19.23
CA THR A 8 13.20 -50.83 -18.15
C THR A 8 14.61 -51.11 -18.78
N THR A 9 15.63 -50.43 -18.33
CA THR A 9 17.00 -51.00 -18.38
C THR A 9 17.83 -50.59 -17.17
N LEU A 10 18.36 -51.61 -16.57
CA LEU A 10 19.24 -51.68 -15.40
C LEU A 10 20.73 -51.53 -15.80
N ILE A 11 21.57 -51.46 -14.75
CA ILE A 11 22.96 -51.98 -14.61
C ILE A 11 24.03 -50.87 -14.70
N THR A 12 24.95 -50.66 -13.82
CA THR A 12 25.87 -51.31 -12.84
C THR A 12 26.92 -50.23 -12.56
N GLY A 13 27.31 -49.83 -11.43
CA GLY A 13 28.13 -50.38 -10.37
C GLY A 13 29.65 -50.27 -10.64
N CYS A 14 30.37 -49.54 -9.77
CA CYS A 14 31.66 -50.02 -9.26
C CYS A 14 32.23 -49.09 -8.18
N SER A 15 32.54 -49.70 -7.07
CA SER A 15 33.32 -49.23 -5.93
C SER A 15 34.77 -48.92 -6.30
N ASN A 16 35.40 -47.98 -5.59
CA ASN A 16 36.77 -48.25 -5.10
C ASN A 16 37.09 -47.42 -3.84
N THR A 17 37.34 -48.12 -2.79
CA THR A 17 38.02 -47.76 -1.53
C THR A 17 39.50 -47.53 -1.76
N ASN A 18 40.10 -46.56 -1.09
CA ASN A 18 41.45 -46.73 -0.51
C ASN A 18 41.68 -45.81 0.70
N THR A 19 41.93 -46.50 1.80
CA THR A 19 42.53 -46.10 3.07
C THR A 19 44.02 -45.76 2.88
N ASN A 20 44.56 -44.79 3.61
CA ASN A 20 45.80 -45.00 4.36
C ASN A 20 46.03 -44.01 5.51
N GLU A 21 46.48 -44.59 6.57
CA GLU A 21 46.82 -44.10 7.91
C GLU A 21 48.14 -43.33 8.02
N SER A 22 48.30 -42.73 9.20
CA SER A 22 49.52 -42.59 10.03
C SER A 22 50.40 -41.36 9.74
N THR A 23 50.90 -40.58 10.65
CA THR A 23 51.47 -40.86 11.97
C THR A 23 51.70 -39.56 12.77
N ALA A 24 51.55 -39.64 14.07
CA ALA A 24 51.89 -38.61 15.06
C ALA A 24 53.42 -38.46 15.28
N THR A 25 53.85 -37.29 15.67
CA THR A 25 55.01 -37.14 16.54
C THR A 25 54.92 -35.89 17.44
N ASN A 26 54.95 -36.16 18.75
CA ASN A 26 55.16 -35.20 19.84
C ASN A 26 56.58 -34.65 19.86
N THR A 27 56.76 -33.37 20.25
CA THR A 27 57.92 -33.00 21.10
C THR A 27 57.57 -31.78 21.97
N VAL A 28 58.00 -31.86 23.22
CA VAL A 28 57.71 -31.11 24.42
C VAL A 28 58.85 -30.08 24.71
N VAL A 29 58.52 -29.04 25.55
CA VAL A 29 59.36 -28.22 26.47
C VAL A 29 59.97 -26.97 25.85
N SER A 30 59.78 -25.74 26.37
CA SER A 30 60.21 -25.24 27.68
C SER A 30 59.67 -23.83 27.95
N GLU A 31 59.38 -23.52 29.22
CA GLU A 31 59.04 -22.27 29.84
C GLU A 31 60.13 -21.19 29.76
N THR A 32 59.76 -19.94 29.63
CA THR A 32 60.41 -18.82 30.35
C THR A 32 59.45 -17.64 30.55
N GLU A 33 59.20 -17.31 31.81
CA GLU A 33 58.52 -16.11 32.30
C GLU A 33 59.30 -14.85 31.93
N GLN A 34 58.56 -13.78 31.52
CA GLN A 34 58.99 -12.43 31.87
C GLN A 34 57.80 -11.45 31.79
N THR A 35 57.68 -10.65 32.85
CA THR A 35 56.72 -9.65 33.30
C THR A 35 56.45 -8.49 32.35
N THR A 36 55.17 -8.15 32.28
CA THR A 36 54.41 -6.86 32.11
C THR A 36 55.11 -5.59 31.64
N PRO A 37 54.39 -4.70 30.85
CA PRO A 37 53.37 -3.79 31.41
C PRO A 37 52.08 -3.72 30.56
N VAL A 38 51.01 -3.36 31.27
CA VAL A 38 49.65 -3.08 30.79
C VAL A 38 49.66 -1.81 29.94
N PRO A 39 49.02 -1.82 28.76
CA PRO A 39 48.49 -0.59 28.14
C PRO A 39 46.97 -0.53 28.32
N GLU A 40 46.53 0.68 28.67
CA GLU A 40 45.17 1.19 28.70
C GLU A 40 44.27 0.65 27.57
N GLU A 41 43.18 0.04 27.96
CA GLU A 41 42.05 -0.25 27.07
C GLU A 41 41.35 1.07 26.69
N THR A 42 41.67 1.55 25.50
CA THR A 42 40.78 2.45 24.78
C THR A 42 39.67 1.57 24.16
N SER A 43 38.52 1.57 24.80
CA SER A 43 37.27 0.98 24.23
C SER A 43 36.93 1.75 22.94
N LYS A 44 37.36 1.19 21.81
CA LYS A 44 36.69 1.44 20.54
C LYS A 44 35.44 0.53 20.51
N GLU A 45 34.28 1.13 20.80
CA GLU A 45 33.02 0.57 20.34
C GLU A 45 33.08 0.46 18.81
N SER A 46 33.45 -0.72 18.33
CA SER A 46 33.20 -1.09 16.95
C SER A 46 31.74 -1.49 16.87
N SER A 47 30.92 -0.64 16.28
CA SER A 47 29.62 -1.06 15.75
C SER A 47 29.88 -1.97 14.54
N GLU A 48 30.23 -3.22 14.78
CA GLU A 48 30.03 -4.31 13.83
C GLU A 48 28.54 -4.63 13.88
N THR A 49 27.76 -4.08 12.95
CA THR A 49 26.43 -4.61 12.61
C THR A 49 26.64 -6.04 12.16
N ALA A 50 26.14 -6.99 12.95
CA ALA A 50 26.19 -8.41 12.64
C ALA A 50 25.38 -8.65 11.34
N GLU A 51 26.08 -8.88 10.23
CA GLU A 51 25.47 -9.43 9.02
C GLU A 51 24.94 -10.83 9.37
N GLY A 52 23.60 -11.04 9.27
CA GLY A 52 22.96 -12.33 9.43
C GLY A 52 22.16 -12.54 10.73
N GLU A 53 21.97 -11.55 11.58
CA GLU A 53 21.07 -11.69 12.75
C GLU A 53 19.60 -11.60 12.31
N THR A 54 18.76 -12.57 12.75
CA THR A 54 17.33 -12.65 12.45
C THR A 54 16.48 -12.51 13.72
N LYS A 55 15.23 -12.16 13.55
CA LYS A 55 14.20 -12.11 14.59
C LYS A 55 12.89 -12.71 14.08
N ILE A 56 12.06 -13.21 14.98
CA ILE A 56 10.70 -13.62 14.65
C ILE A 56 9.79 -12.38 14.64
N PHE A 57 9.07 -12.18 13.55
CA PHE A 57 8.01 -11.20 13.40
C PHE A 57 6.68 -11.94 13.34
N ILE A 58 5.72 -11.53 14.17
CA ILE A 58 4.34 -12.05 14.10
C ILE A 58 3.55 -11.07 13.24
N ASP A 59 3.12 -11.50 12.08
CA ASP A 59 2.38 -10.68 11.14
C ASP A 59 0.88 -10.59 11.49
N ASP A 60 0.12 -9.71 10.81
CA ASP A 60 -1.31 -9.53 11.09
C ASP A 60 -2.19 -10.69 10.56
N CYS A 61 -1.62 -11.68 9.90
CA CYS A 61 -2.23 -12.98 9.66
C CYS A 61 -2.05 -13.94 10.85
N GLY A 62 -1.13 -13.64 11.77
CA GLY A 62 -0.75 -14.47 12.91
C GLY A 62 0.37 -15.47 12.58
N ARG A 63 1.06 -15.31 11.44
CA ARG A 63 2.21 -16.12 11.04
C ARG A 63 3.46 -15.66 11.79
N GLU A 64 4.29 -16.61 12.22
CA GLU A 64 5.62 -16.36 12.76
C GLU A 64 6.63 -16.45 11.62
N VAL A 65 7.16 -15.30 11.18
CA VAL A 65 8.10 -15.20 10.05
C VAL A 65 9.47 -14.78 10.56
N GLU A 66 10.50 -15.53 10.19
CA GLU A 66 11.89 -15.18 10.50
C GLU A 66 12.39 -14.14 9.52
N ILE A 67 12.68 -12.91 10.00
CA ILE A 67 13.12 -11.78 9.20
C ILE A 67 14.48 -11.26 9.68
N PRO A 68 15.29 -10.60 8.84
CA PRO A 68 16.52 -9.93 9.28
C PRO A 68 16.24 -8.85 10.35
N VAL A 69 17.10 -8.75 11.35
CA VAL A 69 17.02 -7.67 12.35
C VAL A 69 17.22 -6.31 11.67
N ASN A 70 18.17 -6.21 10.74
CA ASN A 70 18.45 -5.01 9.98
C ASN A 70 17.95 -5.18 8.53
N ILE A 71 16.82 -4.56 8.21
CA ILE A 71 16.25 -4.56 6.87
C ILE A 71 16.81 -3.36 6.10
N THR A 72 17.48 -3.61 4.99
CA THR A 72 18.09 -2.61 4.12
C THR A 72 17.33 -2.41 2.83
N LYS A 73 16.62 -3.46 2.35
CA LYS A 73 15.85 -3.46 1.13
C LYS A 73 14.50 -4.13 1.33
N VAL A 74 13.43 -3.52 0.84
CA VAL A 74 12.07 -4.06 0.89
C VAL A 74 11.44 -4.12 -0.50
N ALA A 75 10.64 -5.15 -0.74
CA ALA A 75 9.80 -5.23 -1.92
C ALA A 75 8.32 -5.08 -1.55
N PRO A 76 7.55 -4.28 -2.29
CA PRO A 76 6.10 -4.21 -2.13
C PRO A 76 5.42 -5.41 -2.78
N SER A 77 4.36 -5.94 -2.17
CA SER A 77 3.50 -6.97 -2.75
C SER A 77 2.63 -6.49 -3.91
N GLY A 78 2.35 -5.19 -3.94
CA GLY A 78 1.42 -4.61 -4.89
C GLY A 78 1.33 -3.08 -4.82
N SER A 79 0.34 -2.53 -5.54
CA SER A 79 0.15 -1.08 -5.69
C SER A 79 -0.17 -0.36 -4.37
N VAL A 80 -0.83 -1.00 -3.42
CA VAL A 80 -1.09 -0.45 -2.08
C VAL A 80 0.21 -0.35 -1.30
N ALA A 81 0.96 -1.46 -1.24
CA ALA A 81 2.20 -1.55 -0.48
C ALA A 81 3.27 -0.58 -1.00
N GLN A 82 3.42 -0.45 -2.34
CA GLN A 82 4.45 0.45 -2.90
C GLN A 82 4.27 1.92 -2.48
N MET A 83 3.03 2.39 -2.35
CA MET A 83 2.75 3.76 -1.92
C MET A 83 3.12 3.97 -0.44
N ILE A 84 2.75 3.02 0.40
CA ILE A 84 3.00 3.06 1.84
C ILE A 84 4.51 2.96 2.13
N LEU A 85 5.20 2.04 1.47
CA LEU A 85 6.65 1.85 1.63
C LEU A 85 7.43 3.07 1.12
N TYR A 86 7.00 3.67 -0.01
CA TYR A 86 7.59 4.92 -0.50
C TYR A 86 7.41 6.06 0.51
N ALA A 87 6.24 6.22 1.10
CA ALA A 87 6.00 7.24 2.11
C ALA A 87 6.85 7.04 3.37
N THR A 88 7.09 5.78 3.77
CA THR A 88 7.75 5.45 5.03
C THR A 88 9.28 5.46 4.91
N ALA A 89 9.83 4.76 3.90
CA ALA A 89 11.27 4.57 3.75
C ALA A 89 11.66 4.41 2.26
N PRO A 90 11.57 5.47 1.46
CA PRO A 90 11.81 5.40 0.02
C PRO A 90 13.21 4.88 -0.36
N ASP A 91 14.23 5.20 0.43
CA ASP A 91 15.61 4.74 0.19
C ASP A 91 15.81 3.22 0.38
N LYS A 92 14.85 2.54 1.03
CA LYS A 92 14.87 1.09 1.20
C LYS A 92 14.06 0.33 0.13
N LEU A 93 13.33 1.04 -0.73
CA LEU A 93 12.53 0.41 -1.77
C LEU A 93 13.44 -0.25 -2.82
N ALA A 94 13.34 -1.58 -2.97
CA ALA A 94 14.13 -2.36 -3.92
C ALA A 94 13.54 -2.35 -5.33
N CYS A 95 12.21 -2.21 -5.45
CA CYS A 95 11.48 -2.31 -6.71
C CYS A 95 10.12 -1.63 -6.60
N TRP A 96 9.46 -1.45 -7.75
CA TRP A 96 8.05 -1.11 -7.85
C TRP A 96 7.23 -2.35 -8.20
N ALA A 97 6.05 -2.48 -7.61
CA ALA A 97 5.09 -3.51 -8.01
C ALA A 97 4.43 -3.20 -9.37
N GLY A 98 4.35 -1.94 -9.76
CA GLY A 98 3.77 -1.50 -11.01
C GLY A 98 4.57 -0.38 -11.68
N LYS A 99 4.41 -0.26 -12.99
CA LYS A 99 5.03 0.83 -13.75
C LYS A 99 4.46 2.18 -13.31
N LEU A 100 5.34 3.13 -13.03
CA LEU A 100 4.95 4.52 -12.79
C LEU A 100 4.49 5.16 -14.11
N GLY A 101 3.26 5.67 -14.11
CA GLY A 101 2.75 6.51 -15.20
C GLY A 101 3.32 7.94 -15.13
N ASP A 102 2.97 8.76 -16.10
CA ASP A 102 3.49 10.13 -16.19
C ASP A 102 2.99 11.00 -15.03
N GLU A 103 1.77 10.74 -14.52
CA GLU A 103 1.24 11.46 -13.37
C GLU A 103 2.00 11.13 -12.09
N GLN A 104 2.28 9.83 -11.83
CA GLN A 104 3.04 9.42 -10.65
C GLN A 104 4.46 10.02 -10.66
N LYS A 105 5.10 10.03 -11.82
CA LYS A 105 6.48 10.55 -11.98
C LYS A 105 6.63 12.03 -11.62
N LYS A 106 5.56 12.83 -11.68
CA LYS A 106 5.61 14.24 -11.28
C LYS A 106 5.93 14.41 -9.79
N TYR A 107 5.47 13.47 -8.95
CA TYR A 107 5.55 13.55 -7.49
C TYR A 107 6.58 12.62 -6.87
N ILE A 108 7.21 11.75 -7.67
CA ILE A 108 8.21 10.79 -7.20
C ILE A 108 9.59 11.25 -7.66
N ASP A 109 10.55 11.35 -6.73
CA ASP A 109 11.92 11.74 -7.02
C ASP A 109 12.54 10.86 -8.12
N GLU A 110 13.23 11.48 -9.08
CA GLU A 110 13.81 10.82 -10.27
C GLU A 110 14.69 9.61 -9.91
N LYS A 111 15.38 9.65 -8.76
CA LYS A 111 16.25 8.55 -8.32
C LYS A 111 15.51 7.24 -8.10
N TYR A 112 14.20 7.29 -7.76
CA TYR A 112 13.39 6.09 -7.56
C TYR A 112 12.63 5.66 -8.82
N GLN A 113 12.49 6.52 -9.83
CA GLN A 113 11.72 6.22 -11.04
C GLN A 113 12.32 5.10 -11.90
N THR A 114 13.60 4.77 -11.69
CA THR A 114 14.34 3.75 -12.43
C THR A 114 14.45 2.41 -11.72
N LEU A 115 13.84 2.25 -10.56
CA LEU A 115 13.80 0.97 -9.86
C LEU A 115 13.13 -0.11 -10.72
N PRO A 116 13.55 -1.38 -10.60
CA PRO A 116 12.96 -2.49 -11.35
C PRO A 116 11.47 -2.65 -11.02
N ILE A 117 10.73 -3.30 -11.93
CA ILE A 117 9.31 -3.60 -11.77
C ILE A 117 9.15 -5.09 -11.61
N THR A 118 8.54 -5.52 -10.49
CA THR A 118 8.42 -6.94 -10.13
C THR A 118 7.02 -7.52 -10.33
N GLY A 119 6.03 -6.70 -10.68
CA GLY A 119 4.64 -7.15 -10.71
C GLY A 119 4.00 -7.14 -9.31
N GLN A 120 2.81 -7.70 -9.19
CA GLN A 120 2.05 -7.72 -7.93
C GLN A 120 1.42 -9.08 -7.65
N PHE A 121 1.21 -9.40 -6.36
CA PHE A 121 0.65 -10.68 -5.92
C PHE A 121 -0.82 -10.81 -6.26
N TYR A 122 -1.56 -9.72 -6.11
CA TYR A 122 -3.01 -9.66 -6.29
C TYR A 122 -3.38 -8.66 -7.37
N GLY A 123 -4.53 -8.86 -8.01
CA GLY A 123 -5.07 -7.96 -9.02
C GLY A 123 -4.74 -8.39 -10.45
N LYS A 124 -4.49 -7.42 -11.34
CA LYS A 124 -4.30 -7.66 -12.78
C LYS A 124 -2.84 -7.78 -13.21
N GLY A 125 -1.90 -7.70 -12.29
CA GLY A 125 -0.47 -7.75 -12.61
C GLY A 125 0.10 -9.13 -12.31
N ASP A 126 0.87 -9.68 -13.25
CA ASP A 126 1.59 -10.92 -13.03
C ASP A 126 2.86 -10.63 -12.24
N LEU A 127 3.06 -11.35 -11.14
CA LEU A 127 4.29 -11.30 -10.37
C LEU A 127 5.43 -11.91 -11.18
N ASN A 128 6.50 -11.15 -11.35
CA ASN A 128 7.74 -11.62 -11.96
C ASN A 128 8.73 -12.06 -10.87
N MET A 129 8.71 -13.35 -10.57
CA MET A 129 9.56 -13.95 -9.54
C MET A 129 11.06 -13.76 -9.82
N GLU A 130 11.50 -13.82 -11.09
CA GLU A 130 12.91 -13.62 -11.44
C GLU A 130 13.35 -12.18 -11.14
N ALA A 131 12.56 -11.19 -11.56
CA ALA A 131 12.84 -9.79 -11.26
C ALA A 131 12.81 -9.49 -9.75
N LEU A 132 11.93 -10.15 -9.00
CA LEU A 132 11.84 -10.01 -7.55
C LEU A 132 13.09 -10.57 -6.85
N ILE A 133 13.54 -11.76 -7.26
CA ILE A 133 14.77 -12.37 -6.76
C ILE A 133 16.00 -11.53 -7.15
N GLU A 134 16.06 -11.00 -8.38
CA GLU A 134 17.15 -10.13 -8.85
C GLU A 134 17.21 -8.81 -8.08
N ALA A 135 16.07 -8.24 -7.69
CA ALA A 135 16.02 -7.03 -6.86
C ALA A 135 16.60 -7.27 -5.46
N ALA A 136 16.67 -8.54 -5.02
CA ALA A 136 17.26 -9.01 -3.78
C ALA A 136 16.78 -8.22 -2.55
N PRO A 137 15.47 -8.15 -2.28
CA PRO A 137 14.97 -7.57 -1.04
C PRO A 137 15.24 -8.49 0.15
N ASP A 138 15.40 -7.90 1.33
CA ASP A 138 15.55 -8.62 2.59
C ASP A 138 14.21 -9.19 3.08
N VAL A 139 13.10 -8.54 2.69
CA VAL A 139 11.73 -8.90 3.03
C VAL A 139 10.75 -8.37 1.98
N ILE A 140 9.70 -9.14 1.75
CA ILE A 140 8.53 -8.70 0.97
C ILE A 140 7.44 -8.29 1.97
N ILE A 141 6.83 -7.13 1.78
CA ILE A 141 5.78 -6.63 2.68
C ILE A 141 4.47 -6.51 1.91
N ASP A 142 3.47 -7.30 2.28
CA ASP A 142 2.11 -7.13 1.83
C ASP A 142 1.34 -6.21 2.76
N LEU A 143 0.60 -5.25 2.19
CA LEU A 143 -0.13 -4.21 2.90
C LEU A 143 -1.53 -4.06 2.31
N GLY A 144 -2.54 -4.01 3.16
CA GLY A 144 -3.93 -3.86 2.76
C GLY A 144 -4.91 -4.56 3.71
N ASP A 145 -6.04 -4.99 3.17
CA ASP A 145 -7.00 -5.82 3.89
C ASP A 145 -6.61 -7.29 3.88
N LYS A 146 -6.87 -7.98 5.00
CA LYS A 146 -6.72 -9.43 5.06
C LYS A 146 -7.72 -10.11 4.11
N LYS A 147 -7.22 -11.08 3.33
CA LYS A 147 -8.00 -11.86 2.36
C LYS A 147 -8.08 -13.31 2.80
N ASP A 148 -9.13 -13.99 2.38
CA ASP A 148 -9.24 -15.44 2.58
C ASP A 148 -8.11 -16.17 1.85
N GLY A 149 -7.47 -17.12 2.52
CA GLY A 149 -6.35 -17.89 1.97
C GLY A 149 -5.02 -17.15 1.89
N MET A 150 -4.93 -15.93 2.41
CA MET A 150 -3.72 -15.09 2.33
C MET A 150 -2.51 -15.74 3.00
N GLU A 151 -2.68 -16.43 4.11
CA GLU A 151 -1.60 -17.14 4.80
C GLU A 151 -0.90 -18.13 3.85
N GLU A 152 -1.67 -18.94 3.12
CA GLU A 152 -1.15 -19.92 2.16
C GLU A 152 -0.49 -19.24 0.96
N ASP A 153 -1.06 -18.14 0.47
CA ASP A 153 -0.48 -17.37 -0.64
C ASP A 153 0.89 -16.80 -0.27
N LEU A 154 1.03 -16.24 0.93
CA LEU A 154 2.29 -15.65 1.41
C LEU A 154 3.35 -16.72 1.67
N ASP A 155 2.96 -17.85 2.27
CA ASP A 155 3.86 -19.01 2.48
C ASP A 155 4.37 -19.56 1.13
N ASN A 156 3.50 -19.67 0.13
CA ASN A 156 3.87 -20.12 -1.21
C ASN A 156 4.87 -19.16 -1.89
N ILE A 157 4.73 -17.86 -1.71
CA ILE A 157 5.66 -16.86 -2.27
C ILE A 157 7.00 -16.97 -1.57
N GLU A 158 7.01 -17.08 -0.24
CA GLU A 158 8.23 -17.27 0.54
C GLU A 158 8.97 -18.56 0.15
N GLU A 159 8.24 -19.68 -0.02
CA GLU A 159 8.83 -20.95 -0.46
C GLU A 159 9.45 -20.86 -1.86
N GLN A 160 8.79 -20.16 -2.79
CA GLN A 160 9.25 -20.04 -4.17
C GLN A 160 10.42 -19.07 -4.35
N THR A 161 10.46 -18.00 -3.55
CA THR A 161 11.48 -16.95 -3.67
C THR A 161 12.64 -17.13 -2.71
N GLY A 162 12.42 -17.80 -1.58
CA GLY A 162 13.34 -17.85 -0.45
C GLY A 162 13.45 -16.51 0.29
N ILE A 163 12.52 -15.56 0.07
CA ILE A 163 12.52 -14.25 0.68
C ILE A 163 11.38 -14.19 1.72
N PRO A 164 11.67 -13.85 2.99
CA PRO A 164 10.64 -13.69 4.01
C PRO A 164 9.53 -12.78 3.55
N THR A 165 8.28 -13.20 3.72
CA THR A 165 7.10 -12.46 3.25
C THR A 165 6.13 -12.25 4.39
N ILE A 166 5.86 -10.99 4.76
CA ILE A 166 5.02 -10.61 5.89
C ILE A 166 3.80 -9.81 5.45
N PHE A 167 2.73 -9.88 6.22
CA PHE A 167 1.53 -9.06 6.06
C PHE A 167 1.36 -8.09 7.23
N ILE A 168 1.06 -6.82 6.92
CA ILE A 168 0.66 -5.81 7.90
C ILE A 168 -0.65 -5.19 7.42
N LYS A 169 -1.67 -5.21 8.28
CA LYS A 169 -2.98 -4.62 7.98
C LYS A 169 -2.86 -3.12 7.71
N ALA A 170 -3.40 -2.68 6.57
CA ALA A 170 -3.35 -1.28 6.12
C ALA A 170 -4.72 -0.83 5.60
N THR A 171 -5.60 -0.47 6.52
CA THR A 171 -6.94 0.06 6.29
C THR A 171 -7.06 1.44 6.93
N VAL A 172 -8.10 2.19 6.60
CA VAL A 172 -8.31 3.56 7.10
C VAL A 172 -8.21 3.65 8.63
N ASP A 173 -8.72 2.64 9.34
CA ASP A 173 -8.71 2.56 10.80
C ASP A 173 -7.38 2.08 11.40
N SER A 174 -6.49 1.48 10.60
CA SER A 174 -5.22 0.89 11.08
C SER A 174 -3.96 1.62 10.60
N TYR A 175 -4.08 2.65 9.75
CA TYR A 175 -2.90 3.35 9.21
C TYR A 175 -1.94 3.87 10.28
N SER A 176 -2.44 4.33 11.43
CA SER A 176 -1.57 4.81 12.52
C SER A 176 -0.67 3.70 13.07
N ASP A 177 -1.25 2.54 13.34
CA ASP A 177 -0.50 1.40 13.90
C ASP A 177 0.44 0.82 12.85
N MET A 178 -0.02 0.69 11.61
CA MET A 178 0.77 0.25 10.47
C MET A 178 2.02 1.12 10.26
N PHE A 179 1.90 2.46 10.26
CA PHE A 179 3.05 3.35 10.11
C PHE A 179 4.02 3.27 11.28
N THR A 180 3.51 3.08 12.50
CA THR A 180 4.35 2.86 13.68
C THR A 180 5.17 1.58 13.51
N THR A 181 4.51 0.47 13.17
CA THR A 181 5.15 -0.83 12.94
C THR A 181 6.20 -0.76 11.80
N LEU A 182 5.85 -0.14 10.66
CA LEU A 182 6.78 0.01 9.54
C LEU A 182 7.96 0.91 9.88
N GLY A 183 7.74 2.00 10.63
CA GLY A 183 8.82 2.87 11.09
C GLY A 183 9.84 2.11 11.93
N GLU A 184 9.40 1.33 12.89
CA GLU A 184 10.25 0.47 13.74
C GLU A 184 10.92 -0.64 12.93
N LEU A 185 10.17 -1.29 12.04
CA LEU A 185 10.68 -2.40 11.23
C LEU A 185 11.78 -1.95 10.26
N LEU A 186 11.60 -0.78 9.69
CA LEU A 186 12.50 -0.26 8.65
C LEU A 186 13.55 0.71 9.18
N GLY A 187 13.66 0.92 10.52
CA GLY A 187 14.58 1.90 11.09
C GLY A 187 14.31 3.34 10.59
N ALA A 188 13.04 3.67 10.39
CA ALA A 188 12.53 4.96 9.94
C ALA A 188 11.54 5.55 10.97
N GLU A 189 11.85 5.41 12.27
CA GLU A 189 10.93 5.67 13.39
C GLU A 189 10.40 7.10 13.40
N GLU A 190 11.22 8.09 13.09
CA GLU A 190 10.79 9.49 13.07
C GLU A 190 9.76 9.75 11.96
N GLN A 191 10.02 9.21 10.76
CA GLN A 191 9.08 9.28 9.63
C GLN A 191 7.81 8.49 9.94
N GLY A 192 7.94 7.26 10.44
CA GLY A 192 6.81 6.41 10.82
C GLY A 192 5.91 7.09 11.85
N LYS A 193 6.48 7.69 12.91
CA LYS A 193 5.73 8.46 13.93
C LYS A 193 5.01 9.67 13.34
N ALA A 194 5.64 10.40 12.42
CA ALA A 194 5.02 11.57 11.79
C ALA A 194 3.82 11.16 10.92
N LEU A 195 3.97 10.11 10.11
CA LEU A 195 2.90 9.55 9.29
C LEU A 195 1.77 9.00 10.15
N ALA A 196 2.10 8.24 11.21
CA ALA A 196 1.14 7.68 12.17
C ALA A 196 0.32 8.77 12.87
N ALA A 197 0.98 9.85 13.32
CA ALA A 197 0.31 10.96 13.99
C ALA A 197 -0.66 11.69 13.04
N TYR A 198 -0.26 11.91 11.79
CA TYR A 198 -1.12 12.54 10.78
C TYR A 198 -2.35 11.66 10.49
N ALA A 199 -2.14 10.37 10.22
CA ALA A 199 -3.22 9.42 9.96
C ALA A 199 -4.18 9.30 11.14
N LYS A 200 -3.65 9.16 12.36
CA LYS A 200 -4.44 9.09 13.61
C LYS A 200 -5.32 10.33 13.79
N THR A 201 -4.72 11.52 13.70
CA THR A 201 -5.46 12.78 13.86
C THR A 201 -6.58 12.88 12.83
N THR A 202 -6.29 12.56 11.56
CA THR A 202 -7.30 12.59 10.49
C THR A 202 -8.47 11.65 10.78
N TYR A 203 -8.19 10.42 11.23
CA TYR A 203 -9.23 9.44 11.51
C TYR A 203 -10.05 9.80 12.75
N GLU A 204 -9.41 10.25 13.84
CA GLU A 204 -10.09 10.68 15.07
C GLU A 204 -10.99 11.91 14.83
N GLU A 205 -10.53 12.89 14.03
CA GLU A 205 -11.33 14.05 13.63
C GLU A 205 -12.54 13.62 12.78
N ALA A 206 -12.34 12.69 11.84
CA ALA A 206 -13.42 12.13 11.03
C ALA A 206 -14.44 11.35 11.88
N GLU A 207 -13.98 10.52 12.81
CA GLU A 207 -14.86 9.79 13.72
C GLU A 207 -15.71 10.74 14.58
N LYS A 208 -15.11 11.79 15.10
CA LYS A 208 -15.82 12.82 15.87
C LYS A 208 -16.86 13.51 14.99
N ALA A 209 -16.49 13.98 13.79
CA ALA A 209 -17.40 14.67 12.87
C ALA A 209 -18.56 13.76 12.44
N ARG A 210 -18.26 12.49 12.08
CA ARG A 210 -19.27 11.49 11.72
C ARG A 210 -20.32 11.28 12.83
N ASN A 211 -19.89 11.30 14.10
CA ASN A 211 -20.80 11.14 15.23
C ASN A 211 -21.67 12.39 15.49
N GLU A 212 -21.35 13.54 14.91
CA GLU A 212 -22.16 14.76 14.97
C GLU A 212 -23.19 14.84 13.83
N ILE A 213 -23.01 14.05 12.74
CA ILE A 213 -23.95 14.00 11.61
C ILE A 213 -25.18 13.20 12.00
N LYS A 214 -26.35 13.84 12.01
CA LYS A 214 -27.61 13.16 12.28
C LYS A 214 -28.05 12.33 11.07
N ASP A 215 -28.86 11.30 11.30
CA ASP A 215 -29.32 10.41 10.22
C ASP A 215 -30.07 11.18 9.11
N GLU A 216 -30.83 12.21 9.47
CA GLU A 216 -31.55 13.07 8.51
C GLU A 216 -30.64 13.99 7.68
N ASP A 217 -29.40 14.23 8.13
CA ASP A 217 -28.41 15.11 7.48
C ASP A 217 -27.37 14.31 6.68
N LYS A 218 -27.45 12.96 6.70
CA LYS A 218 -26.54 12.10 5.94
C LYS A 218 -26.79 12.22 4.43
N LEU A 219 -25.76 12.64 3.71
CA LEU A 219 -25.80 12.72 2.25
C LEU A 219 -25.62 11.33 1.64
N ARG A 220 -26.41 11.05 0.60
CA ARG A 220 -26.34 9.85 -0.21
C ARG A 220 -25.41 10.09 -1.39
N VAL A 221 -24.27 9.41 -1.40
CA VAL A 221 -23.18 9.65 -2.33
C VAL A 221 -23.03 8.48 -3.28
N MET A 222 -22.97 8.75 -4.58
CA MET A 222 -22.57 7.80 -5.60
C MET A 222 -21.09 7.98 -5.91
N PHE A 223 -20.33 6.89 -5.91
CA PHE A 223 -18.93 6.85 -6.35
C PHE A 223 -18.82 6.08 -7.66
N GLY A 224 -18.85 6.83 -8.76
CA GLY A 224 -18.75 6.31 -10.13
C GLY A 224 -17.33 6.29 -10.65
N THR A 225 -16.98 5.22 -11.35
CA THR A 225 -15.67 4.97 -11.96
C THR A 225 -15.81 4.68 -13.45
N GLY A 226 -14.68 4.65 -14.15
CA GLY A 226 -14.62 4.35 -15.58
C GLY A 226 -15.15 5.48 -16.48
N GLU A 227 -14.98 5.31 -17.78
CA GLU A 227 -15.31 6.32 -18.80
C GLU A 227 -16.79 6.76 -18.80
N THR A 228 -17.67 5.87 -18.41
CA THR A 228 -19.12 6.15 -18.39
C THR A 228 -19.63 6.65 -17.03
N GLY A 229 -18.83 6.49 -15.96
CA GLY A 229 -19.25 6.73 -14.58
C GLY A 229 -20.28 5.72 -14.04
N LEU A 230 -20.55 4.64 -14.79
CA LEU A 230 -21.52 3.61 -14.44
C LEU A 230 -20.89 2.33 -13.84
N ASP A 231 -19.57 2.29 -13.73
CA ASP A 231 -18.91 1.36 -12.83
C ASP A 231 -18.85 2.02 -11.46
N CYS A 232 -19.34 1.35 -10.42
CA CYS A 232 -19.54 1.97 -9.10
C CYS A 232 -18.98 1.12 -7.98
N ASN A 233 -18.29 1.76 -7.06
CA ASN A 233 -17.96 1.15 -5.79
C ASN A 233 -19.19 1.20 -4.88
N ALA A 234 -19.90 0.06 -4.80
CA ALA A 234 -21.14 -0.06 -4.06
C ALA A 234 -20.89 -0.16 -2.53
N LYS A 235 -21.95 0.04 -1.75
CA LYS A 235 -21.94 -0.10 -0.29
C LYS A 235 -21.36 -1.46 0.14
N GLY A 236 -20.37 -1.43 1.03
CA GLY A 236 -19.64 -2.61 1.50
C GLY A 236 -18.43 -2.99 0.65
N SER A 237 -18.10 -2.24 -0.41
CA SER A 237 -16.82 -2.41 -1.11
C SER A 237 -15.66 -1.88 -0.27
N ILE A 238 -14.51 -2.58 -0.29
CA ILE A 238 -13.27 -2.13 0.35
C ILE A 238 -12.79 -0.76 -0.18
N HIS A 239 -13.26 -0.36 -1.36
CA HIS A 239 -12.97 0.92 -1.96
C HIS A 239 -13.79 2.10 -1.38
N CYS A 240 -14.74 1.82 -0.48
CA CYS A 240 -15.61 2.84 0.12
C CYS A 240 -15.14 3.32 1.50
N GLY A 241 -13.96 2.93 1.97
CA GLY A 241 -13.47 3.28 3.31
C GLY A 241 -13.47 4.77 3.63
N VAL A 242 -13.21 5.64 2.65
CA VAL A 242 -13.28 7.11 2.85
C VAL A 242 -14.73 7.58 3.04
N LEU A 243 -15.67 7.05 2.26
CA LEU A 243 -17.10 7.39 2.40
C LEU A 243 -17.60 7.02 3.81
N GLU A 244 -17.23 5.82 4.27
CA GLU A 244 -17.61 5.31 5.59
C GLU A 244 -16.96 6.12 6.72
N ALA A 245 -15.67 6.49 6.57
CA ALA A 245 -14.96 7.32 7.54
C ALA A 245 -15.59 8.70 7.70
N VAL A 246 -16.00 9.34 6.60
CA VAL A 246 -16.66 10.65 6.59
C VAL A 246 -18.10 10.55 7.10
N GLY A 247 -18.74 9.37 7.02
CA GLY A 247 -20.09 9.14 7.53
C GLY A 247 -21.21 9.48 6.55
N VAL A 248 -20.93 9.46 5.25
CA VAL A 248 -21.94 9.55 4.19
C VAL A 248 -22.57 8.17 3.94
N GLU A 249 -23.76 8.16 3.36
CA GLU A 249 -24.41 6.94 2.90
C GLU A 249 -24.02 6.66 1.44
N ASN A 250 -23.51 5.47 1.14
CA ASN A 250 -23.32 5.06 -0.25
C ASN A 250 -24.70 4.82 -0.90
N ALA A 251 -25.01 5.59 -1.95
CA ALA A 251 -26.31 5.53 -2.63
C ALA A 251 -26.51 4.24 -3.44
N ILE A 252 -25.43 3.54 -3.79
CA ILE A 252 -25.47 2.36 -4.64
C ILE A 252 -25.37 1.09 -3.79
N GLU A 253 -26.43 0.32 -3.81
CA GLU A 253 -26.51 -1.00 -3.16
C GLU A 253 -26.71 -2.07 -4.24
N VAL A 254 -25.95 -3.16 -4.17
CA VAL A 254 -25.99 -4.28 -5.10
C VAL A 254 -26.10 -5.61 -4.33
N ALA A 255 -26.55 -6.66 -4.99
CA ALA A 255 -26.71 -7.97 -4.35
C ALA A 255 -25.37 -8.64 -4.05
N GLU A 256 -24.39 -8.47 -4.95
CA GLU A 256 -23.04 -9.00 -4.81
C GLU A 256 -22.02 -7.88 -5.03
N VAL A 257 -21.28 -7.53 -3.99
CA VAL A 257 -20.33 -6.43 -4.01
C VAL A 257 -19.03 -6.88 -4.65
N SER A 258 -18.58 -6.12 -5.66
CA SER A 258 -17.28 -6.30 -6.28
C SER A 258 -16.21 -5.53 -5.49
N ASN A 259 -15.14 -6.23 -5.11
CA ASN A 259 -13.92 -5.63 -4.55
C ASN A 259 -12.81 -5.45 -5.60
N LYS A 260 -13.15 -5.50 -6.89
CA LYS A 260 -12.24 -5.12 -7.98
C LYS A 260 -12.23 -3.59 -8.15
N GLY A 261 -11.10 -3.02 -8.53
CA GLY A 261 -10.91 -1.57 -8.59
C GLY A 261 -11.96 -0.78 -9.40
N GLY A 262 -12.61 -1.39 -10.41
CA GLY A 262 -13.73 -0.78 -11.15
C GLY A 262 -15.09 -0.91 -10.48
N GLY A 263 -15.21 -1.68 -9.38
CA GLY A 263 -16.48 -1.88 -8.70
C GLY A 263 -17.49 -2.76 -9.46
N ASN A 264 -18.76 -2.43 -9.35
CA ASN A 264 -19.89 -3.08 -10.01
C ASN A 264 -20.38 -2.22 -11.19
N THR A 265 -20.61 -2.83 -12.36
CA THR A 265 -21.29 -2.13 -13.47
C THR A 265 -22.77 -2.05 -13.16
N ILE A 266 -23.33 -0.84 -13.18
CA ILE A 266 -24.75 -0.56 -12.95
C ILE A 266 -25.37 0.13 -14.17
N THR A 267 -26.68 0.14 -14.21
CA THR A 267 -27.44 0.81 -15.27
C THR A 267 -27.84 2.25 -14.87
N MET A 268 -28.08 3.10 -15.85
CA MET A 268 -28.61 4.44 -15.58
C MET A 268 -29.98 4.40 -14.88
N GLU A 269 -30.80 3.36 -15.09
CA GLU A 269 -32.06 3.17 -14.38
C GLU A 269 -31.84 2.96 -12.87
N GLU A 270 -30.79 2.20 -12.50
CA GLU A 270 -30.42 2.01 -11.10
C GLU A 270 -29.91 3.31 -10.48
N VAL A 271 -29.13 4.13 -11.21
CA VAL A 271 -28.69 5.45 -10.76
C VAL A 271 -29.89 6.38 -10.55
N LEU A 272 -30.83 6.44 -11.50
CA LEU A 272 -32.07 7.22 -11.39
C LEU A 272 -32.92 6.80 -10.20
N LYS A 273 -32.99 5.48 -9.92
CA LYS A 273 -33.71 4.94 -8.76
C LYS A 273 -33.00 5.26 -7.46
N ALA A 274 -31.66 5.21 -7.45
CA ALA A 274 -30.85 5.54 -6.30
C ALA A 274 -30.96 7.03 -5.94
N ASP A 275 -31.15 7.91 -6.91
CA ASP A 275 -31.26 9.38 -6.77
C ASP A 275 -30.24 9.96 -5.76
N PRO A 276 -28.93 9.86 -6.04
CA PRO A 276 -27.90 10.35 -5.12
C PRO A 276 -28.00 11.86 -4.90
N ASP A 277 -27.64 12.32 -3.70
CA ASP A 277 -27.50 13.74 -3.39
C ASP A 277 -26.24 14.33 -4.02
N VAL A 278 -25.19 13.51 -4.08
CA VAL A 278 -23.87 13.87 -4.61
C VAL A 278 -23.34 12.75 -5.50
N ILE A 279 -22.70 13.14 -6.60
CA ILE A 279 -22.01 12.23 -7.52
C ILE A 279 -20.52 12.56 -7.53
N LEU A 280 -19.69 11.58 -7.19
CA LEU A 280 -18.23 11.64 -7.28
C LEU A 280 -17.77 10.79 -8.46
N LEU A 281 -16.89 11.32 -9.30
CA LEU A 281 -16.39 10.66 -10.51
C LEU A 281 -14.88 10.63 -10.52
N GLU A 282 -14.30 9.56 -11.05
CA GLU A 282 -12.87 9.50 -11.35
C GLU A 282 -12.48 10.55 -12.42
N ALA A 283 -11.23 11.00 -12.41
CA ALA A 283 -10.69 12.02 -13.30
C ALA A 283 -10.83 11.68 -14.81
N GLU A 284 -10.87 10.39 -15.14
CA GLU A 284 -11.09 9.91 -16.52
C GLU A 284 -12.56 9.66 -16.86
N GLY A 285 -13.45 10.03 -15.94
CA GLY A 285 -14.90 9.85 -16.07
C GLY A 285 -15.59 10.92 -16.90
N PRO A 286 -16.92 10.87 -16.98
CA PRO A 286 -17.72 11.74 -17.86
C PRO A 286 -17.98 13.14 -17.29
N TYR A 287 -17.21 13.64 -16.32
CA TYR A 287 -17.47 14.87 -15.56
C TYR A 287 -17.89 16.06 -16.44
N GLU A 288 -17.15 16.35 -17.52
CA GLU A 288 -17.42 17.49 -18.42
C GLU A 288 -18.69 17.30 -19.24
N ALA A 289 -19.05 16.05 -19.54
CA ALA A 289 -20.19 15.72 -20.41
C ALA A 289 -21.53 15.62 -19.66
N LEU A 290 -21.52 15.47 -18.34
CA LEU A 290 -22.73 15.12 -17.56
C LEU A 290 -23.91 16.07 -17.74
N ARG A 291 -23.65 17.37 -17.87
CA ARG A 291 -24.72 18.38 -18.01
C ARG A 291 -25.41 18.28 -19.36
N GLU A 292 -24.71 17.87 -20.40
CA GLU A 292 -25.21 17.79 -21.77
C GLU A 292 -25.75 16.40 -22.11
N ASP A 293 -25.35 15.40 -21.32
CA ASP A 293 -25.83 14.02 -21.49
C ASP A 293 -27.31 13.91 -21.12
N PRO A 294 -28.19 13.39 -22.02
CA PRO A 294 -29.63 13.38 -21.80
C PRO A 294 -30.09 12.49 -20.64
N TYR A 295 -29.27 11.52 -20.22
CA TYR A 295 -29.56 10.62 -19.12
C TYR A 295 -29.13 11.23 -17.78
N TRP A 296 -27.86 11.68 -17.70
CA TRP A 296 -27.30 12.28 -16.51
C TRP A 296 -27.95 13.60 -16.13
N SER A 297 -28.25 14.47 -17.11
CA SER A 297 -28.87 15.78 -16.87
C SER A 297 -30.27 15.71 -16.23
N GLY A 298 -30.89 14.51 -16.23
CA GLY A 298 -32.15 14.23 -15.53
C GLY A 298 -32.02 14.15 -14.01
N LEU A 299 -30.85 13.82 -13.48
CA LEU A 299 -30.59 13.63 -12.05
C LEU A 299 -30.63 14.94 -11.28
N ARG A 300 -31.11 14.88 -10.02
CA ARG A 300 -31.15 16.02 -9.10
C ARG A 300 -29.76 16.55 -8.81
N ALA A 301 -28.80 15.68 -8.47
CA ALA A 301 -27.42 16.05 -8.21
C ALA A 301 -26.77 16.86 -9.36
N ILE A 302 -27.06 16.50 -10.62
CA ILE A 302 -26.53 17.22 -11.79
C ILE A 302 -27.17 18.59 -11.94
N LYS A 303 -28.51 18.70 -11.76
CA LYS A 303 -29.25 19.95 -11.83
C LYS A 303 -28.81 20.95 -10.76
N ASP A 304 -28.53 20.43 -9.56
CA ASP A 304 -28.11 21.21 -8.39
C ASP A 304 -26.62 21.54 -8.40
N GLY A 305 -25.85 20.97 -9.34
CA GLY A 305 -24.40 21.14 -9.42
C GLY A 305 -23.60 20.30 -8.39
N SER A 306 -24.25 19.37 -7.71
CA SER A 306 -23.67 18.52 -6.67
C SER A 306 -22.96 17.28 -7.27
N TYR A 307 -22.06 17.52 -8.22
CA TYR A 307 -21.20 16.48 -8.81
C TYR A 307 -19.78 17.01 -8.94
N TYR A 308 -18.82 16.16 -8.64
CA TYR A 308 -17.41 16.53 -8.49
C TYR A 308 -16.52 15.47 -9.09
N GLU A 309 -15.38 15.90 -9.62
CA GLU A 309 -14.29 15.01 -9.98
C GLU A 309 -13.43 14.78 -8.73
N ILE A 310 -13.05 13.52 -8.49
CA ILE A 310 -12.21 13.17 -7.36
C ILE A 310 -10.77 13.58 -7.70
N PRO A 311 -10.05 14.30 -6.81
CA PRO A 311 -8.69 14.72 -7.08
C PRO A 311 -7.78 13.51 -7.41
N TYR A 312 -6.94 13.69 -8.41
CA TYR A 312 -6.01 12.69 -8.89
C TYR A 312 -4.59 13.26 -9.01
N GLY A 313 -3.67 12.65 -8.30
CA GLY A 313 -2.24 12.99 -8.33
C GLY A 313 -1.54 12.66 -7.00
N PRO A 314 -0.52 11.81 -6.99
CA PRO A 314 -0.15 10.85 -8.04
C PRO A 314 -1.15 9.71 -8.21
N TYR A 315 -2.09 9.55 -7.26
CA TYR A 315 -3.15 8.55 -7.26
C TYR A 315 -4.47 9.18 -6.84
N HIS A 316 -5.52 8.45 -7.07
CA HIS A 316 -6.89 8.80 -6.73
C HIS A 316 -7.11 8.93 -5.21
N PHE A 317 -7.78 9.99 -4.75
CA PHE A 317 -7.92 10.28 -3.32
C PHE A 317 -8.82 9.29 -2.55
N LEU A 318 -9.70 8.57 -3.23
CA LEU A 318 -10.60 7.64 -2.54
C LEU A 318 -10.13 6.19 -2.56
N ALA A 319 -9.76 5.65 -3.73
CA ALA A 319 -9.68 4.19 -3.82
C ALA A 319 -8.89 3.56 -4.98
N SER A 320 -8.21 4.29 -5.82
CA SER A 320 -7.53 3.67 -6.98
C SER A 320 -6.01 3.88 -6.94
N PRO A 321 -5.27 3.06 -6.17
CA PRO A 321 -5.66 2.03 -5.21
C PRO A 321 -6.07 2.57 -3.84
N PRO A 322 -6.79 1.79 -2.97
CA PRO A 322 -7.12 2.19 -1.59
C PRO A 322 -5.86 2.13 -0.71
N SER A 323 -5.18 3.25 -0.55
CA SER A 323 -3.91 3.38 0.15
C SER A 323 -3.80 4.74 0.86
N ILE A 324 -2.60 5.22 1.08
CA ILE A 324 -2.32 6.48 1.83
C ILE A 324 -3.14 7.68 1.34
N ASN A 325 -3.50 7.73 0.07
CA ASN A 325 -4.34 8.81 -0.47
C ASN A 325 -5.72 8.90 0.19
N GLN A 326 -6.22 7.79 0.76
CA GLN A 326 -7.46 7.82 1.53
C GLN A 326 -7.40 8.76 2.73
N ILE A 327 -6.21 8.96 3.30
CA ILE A 327 -6.01 9.87 4.44
C ILE A 327 -6.34 11.31 4.05
N ILE A 328 -5.80 11.81 2.94
CA ILE A 328 -6.15 13.15 2.45
C ILE A 328 -7.56 13.16 1.83
N GLY A 329 -8.02 12.03 1.30
CA GLY A 329 -9.37 11.84 0.79
C GLY A 329 -10.45 12.06 1.86
N ILE A 330 -10.21 11.62 3.10
CA ILE A 330 -11.10 11.89 4.25
C ILE A 330 -11.24 13.40 4.49
N LYS A 331 -10.13 14.13 4.54
CA LYS A 331 -10.15 15.58 4.75
C LYS A 331 -10.83 16.30 3.60
N TRP A 332 -10.52 15.91 2.35
CA TRP A 332 -11.11 16.48 1.16
C TRP A 332 -12.63 16.25 1.10
N LEU A 333 -13.08 15.01 1.23
CA LEU A 333 -14.49 14.67 1.13
C LEU A 333 -15.29 15.26 2.28
N GLY A 334 -14.74 15.21 3.50
CA GLY A 334 -15.33 15.82 4.67
C GLY A 334 -15.50 17.34 4.49
N ASN A 335 -14.45 18.06 4.04
CA ASN A 335 -14.51 19.50 3.77
C ASN A 335 -15.48 19.85 2.64
N LEU A 336 -15.54 19.00 1.59
CA LEU A 336 -16.48 19.18 0.49
C LEU A 336 -17.94 19.08 0.93
N LEU A 337 -18.27 18.07 1.75
CA LEU A 337 -19.66 17.71 2.04
C LEU A 337 -20.17 18.29 3.37
N TYR A 338 -19.29 18.46 4.35
CA TYR A 338 -19.60 18.96 5.69
C TYR A 338 -18.58 20.00 6.16
N PRO A 339 -18.45 21.16 5.46
CA PRO A 339 -17.39 22.14 5.73
C PRO A 339 -17.40 22.70 7.15
N GLU A 340 -18.56 22.74 7.82
CA GLU A 340 -18.69 23.15 9.22
C GLU A 340 -18.03 22.18 10.20
N LEU A 341 -18.04 20.86 9.87
CA LEU A 341 -17.43 19.80 10.67
C LEU A 341 -15.97 19.55 10.28
N TYR A 342 -15.60 19.86 9.04
CA TYR A 342 -14.25 19.69 8.48
C TYR A 342 -13.71 21.03 7.95
N PRO A 343 -13.41 22.01 8.83
CA PRO A 343 -13.06 23.38 8.43
C PRO A 343 -11.59 23.50 7.98
N TYR A 344 -11.18 22.71 6.99
CA TYR A 344 -9.81 22.68 6.49
C TYR A 344 -9.56 23.73 5.39
N ASP A 345 -8.36 24.34 5.41
CA ASP A 345 -7.77 24.98 4.24
C ASP A 345 -7.14 23.88 3.37
N MET A 346 -7.90 23.36 2.41
CA MET A 346 -7.47 22.20 1.63
C MET A 346 -6.19 22.43 0.83
N VAL A 347 -5.85 23.67 0.47
CA VAL A 347 -4.56 23.96 -0.18
C VAL A 347 -3.41 23.69 0.77
N LYS A 348 -3.51 24.13 2.03
CA LYS A 348 -2.48 23.87 3.04
C LYS A 348 -2.42 22.39 3.46
N GLU A 349 -3.59 21.74 3.56
CA GLU A 349 -3.66 20.32 3.85
C GLU A 349 -2.96 19.48 2.77
N LEU A 350 -3.21 19.79 1.50
CA LEU A 350 -2.52 19.15 0.39
C LEU A 350 -1.01 19.39 0.44
N GLN A 351 -0.55 20.60 0.68
CA GLN A 351 0.88 20.90 0.79
C GLN A 351 1.53 20.11 1.94
N SER A 352 0.86 20.03 3.09
CA SER A 352 1.35 19.27 4.25
C SER A 352 1.39 17.78 3.97
N PHE A 353 0.32 17.24 3.35
CA PHE A 353 0.22 15.83 3.00
C PHE A 353 1.29 15.42 1.98
N TYR A 354 1.44 16.18 0.89
CA TYR A 354 2.42 15.84 -0.15
C TYR A 354 3.86 15.91 0.37
N LYS A 355 4.17 16.89 1.20
CA LYS A 355 5.48 16.98 1.83
C LYS A 355 5.78 15.76 2.71
N LEU A 356 4.82 15.32 3.51
CA LEU A 356 4.99 14.23 4.46
C LEU A 356 4.96 12.85 3.80
N PHE A 357 4.00 12.59 2.89
CA PHE A 357 3.74 11.27 2.32
C PHE A 357 4.44 11.04 0.97
N TRP A 358 4.59 12.10 0.15
CA TRP A 358 5.21 12.00 -1.17
C TRP A 358 6.62 12.59 -1.21
N HIS A 359 7.11 13.16 -0.10
CA HIS A 359 8.41 13.86 -0.04
C HIS A 359 8.52 14.96 -1.10
N TYR A 360 7.38 15.58 -1.46
CA TYR A 360 7.23 16.54 -2.53
C TYR A 360 6.71 17.89 -2.01
N ASP A 361 7.43 18.97 -2.32
CA ASP A 361 7.03 20.32 -1.94
C ASP A 361 5.99 20.84 -2.95
N LEU A 362 4.72 20.49 -2.73
CA LEU A 362 3.59 20.90 -3.58
C LEU A 362 3.41 22.43 -3.53
N SER A 363 3.44 23.09 -4.68
CA SER A 363 3.16 24.51 -4.78
C SER A 363 1.66 24.82 -4.58
N GLU A 364 1.34 26.06 -4.19
CA GLU A 364 -0.06 26.50 -4.08
C GLU A 364 -0.82 26.37 -5.42
N GLY A 365 -0.13 26.63 -6.55
CA GLY A 365 -0.71 26.50 -7.88
C GLY A 365 -1.09 25.05 -8.22
N GLU A 366 -0.20 24.10 -7.91
CA GLU A 366 -0.46 22.66 -8.11
C GLU A 366 -1.60 22.17 -7.19
N ALA A 367 -1.61 22.59 -5.92
CA ALA A 367 -2.69 22.25 -5.00
C ALA A 367 -4.05 22.75 -5.49
N LYS A 368 -4.12 23.99 -6.01
CA LYS A 368 -5.35 24.53 -6.61
C LYS A 368 -5.74 23.79 -7.88
N ALA A 369 -4.77 23.36 -8.70
CA ALA A 369 -5.03 22.57 -9.91
C ALA A 369 -5.64 21.19 -9.57
N LEU A 370 -5.13 20.51 -8.53
CA LEU A 370 -5.70 19.26 -8.04
C LEU A 370 -7.17 19.39 -7.58
N LEU A 371 -7.57 20.57 -7.12
CA LEU A 371 -8.91 20.84 -6.61
C LEU A 371 -9.84 21.48 -7.64
N ALA A 372 -9.43 21.69 -8.88
CA ALA A 372 -10.15 22.52 -9.85
C ALA A 372 -11.60 22.08 -10.11
N HIS A 373 -11.86 20.75 -10.14
CA HIS A 373 -13.21 20.18 -10.33
C HIS A 373 -13.77 19.52 -9.07
N SER A 374 -13.10 19.75 -7.93
CA SER A 374 -13.27 19.01 -6.70
C SER A 374 -13.69 19.90 -5.52
N THR A 375 -14.22 21.09 -5.81
CA THR A 375 -14.72 22.05 -4.82
C THR A 375 -16.14 22.49 -5.17
N PHE A 376 -16.85 23.06 -4.19
CA PHE A 376 -18.17 23.65 -4.44
C PHE A 376 -18.11 24.65 -5.60
N LYS A 377 -19.06 24.53 -6.51
CA LYS A 377 -19.25 25.48 -7.60
C LYS A 377 -20.09 26.65 -7.05
N GLU A 378 -19.51 27.87 -7.02
CA GLU A 378 -20.24 29.12 -6.69
C GLU A 378 -21.34 29.44 -7.71
#